data_07ddba3ab8cfaa05100e9f39655f07ac
#
_entry.id   07ddba3ab8cfaa05100e9f39655f07ac
#
_cell.length_a   1.000
_cell.length_b   1.000
_cell.length_c   1.000
_cell.angle_alpha   90.00
_cell.angle_beta   90.00
_cell.angle_gamma   90.00
#
_symmetry.space_group_name_H-M   'P 1'
#
loop_
_entity.id
_entity.type
_entity.pdbx_description
1 polymer ?
#
loop_
_entity_poly.entity_id
_entity_poly.type
_entity_poly.pdbx_seq_one_letter_code
_entity_poly.pdbx_strand_id
1 'polypeptide(L)'
;EGEVAVATIFAPQNSRRRSKALRVFEETFQFYGLKVLEYRSVPVDPTVLGNIARESMPCILHAFIKRPAYCRTDSSFDKLLFTAKQMTRTKERDHGIIREFFFASLSARTIVYKALTKSDALKDFYPDLQNSDFKTRFALFHRRFSTNTKTTWDKIQPFRIIAHNGEINTITGNRSWAISREKSLGVPKDELLTRSQISDSGSLNEMVESLTYRSSIPFVEDILAIMIPPA
;
A
#
# COMPACT_ATOMS: atom_id res chain seq x y z
N GLU A 1 14.03 -2.81 16.83
CA GLU A 1 12.78 -2.68 16.04
C GLU A 1 12.64 -1.25 15.51
N GLY A 2 12.04 -1.09 14.32
CA GLY A 2 11.77 0.24 13.76
C GLY A 2 12.93 0.92 13.02
N GLU A 3 14.12 0.33 12.97
CA GLU A 3 15.27 0.90 12.25
C GLU A 3 15.19 0.69 10.73
N VAL A 4 14.37 -0.25 10.29
CA VAL A 4 14.16 -0.58 8.88
C VAL A 4 12.67 -0.69 8.60
N ALA A 5 12.21 -0.04 7.54
CA ALA A 5 10.89 -0.26 6.99
C ALA A 5 10.96 -1.25 5.83
N VAL A 6 9.86 -1.98 5.64
CA VAL A 6 9.71 -2.89 4.51
C VAL A 6 8.58 -2.39 3.60
N ALA A 7 8.91 -2.20 2.33
CA ALA A 7 7.92 -2.03 1.27
C ALA A 7 7.64 -3.38 0.61
N THR A 8 6.40 -3.85 0.64
CA THR A 8 5.95 -4.93 -0.25
C THR A 8 5.47 -4.29 -1.54
N ILE A 9 6.15 -4.59 -2.63
CA ILE A 9 5.96 -3.94 -3.93
C ILE A 9 5.45 -4.97 -4.93
N PHE A 10 4.38 -4.63 -5.63
CA PHE A 10 3.95 -5.30 -6.85
C PHE A 10 4.50 -4.50 -8.04
N ALA A 11 5.43 -5.07 -8.75
CA ALA A 11 6.17 -4.44 -9.84
C ALA A 11 5.89 -5.12 -11.18
N PRO A 12 6.18 -4.46 -12.33
CA PRO A 12 6.02 -5.06 -13.65
C PRO A 12 6.81 -6.36 -13.80
N GLN A 13 6.21 -7.36 -14.47
CA GLN A 13 6.93 -8.57 -14.87
C GLN A 13 8.03 -8.27 -15.90
N ASN A 14 7.76 -7.36 -16.83
CA ASN A 14 8.76 -6.93 -17.80
C ASN A 14 9.94 -6.25 -17.10
N SER A 15 11.15 -6.79 -17.28
CA SER A 15 12.36 -6.33 -16.59
C SER A 15 12.71 -4.86 -16.87
N ARG A 16 12.56 -4.40 -18.13
CA ARG A 16 12.84 -3.00 -18.51
C ARG A 16 11.89 -2.03 -17.84
N ARG A 17 10.59 -2.34 -17.81
CA ARG A 17 9.57 -1.52 -17.14
C ARG A 17 9.77 -1.55 -15.62
N ARG A 18 10.09 -2.71 -15.07
CA ARG A 18 10.41 -2.88 -13.64
C ARG A 18 11.62 -2.03 -13.23
N SER A 19 12.72 -2.11 -13.98
CA SER A 19 13.90 -1.29 -13.69
C SER A 19 13.62 0.21 -13.76
N LYS A 20 12.78 0.64 -14.71
CA LYS A 20 12.33 2.04 -14.78
C LYS A 20 11.53 2.44 -13.54
N ALA A 21 10.58 1.62 -13.10
CA ALA A 21 9.75 1.88 -11.94
C ALA A 21 10.57 1.92 -10.63
N LEU A 22 11.47 0.96 -10.45
CA LEU A 22 12.37 0.92 -9.29
C LEU A 22 13.30 2.13 -9.25
N ARG A 23 13.81 2.60 -10.38
CA ARG A 23 14.61 3.81 -10.44
C ARG A 23 13.82 5.05 -10.00
N VAL A 24 12.58 5.23 -10.47
CA VAL A 24 11.71 6.33 -10.04
C VAL A 24 11.46 6.26 -8.53
N PHE A 25 11.24 5.07 -8.01
CA PHE A 25 11.09 4.81 -6.58
C PHE A 25 12.35 5.21 -5.81
N GLU A 26 13.53 4.71 -6.19
CA GLU A 26 14.80 5.00 -5.52
C GLU A 26 15.16 6.49 -5.54
N GLU A 27 15.09 7.15 -6.71
CA GLU A 27 15.36 8.57 -6.85
C GLU A 27 14.43 9.41 -5.98
N THR A 28 13.15 9.01 -5.90
CA THR A 28 12.17 9.71 -5.06
C THR A 28 12.48 9.51 -3.58
N PHE A 29 12.77 8.29 -3.16
CA PHE A 29 13.11 8.01 -1.77
C PHE A 29 14.42 8.71 -1.36
N GLN A 30 15.42 8.69 -2.21
CA GLN A 30 16.68 9.40 -1.99
C GLN A 30 16.47 10.92 -1.84
N PHE A 31 15.58 11.53 -2.63
CA PHE A 31 15.22 12.95 -2.49
C PHE A 31 14.69 13.29 -1.09
N TYR A 32 13.94 12.36 -0.46
CA TYR A 32 13.47 12.49 0.93
C TYR A 32 14.46 12.00 1.98
N GLY A 33 15.71 11.71 1.61
CA GLY A 33 16.74 11.21 2.54
C GLY A 33 16.52 9.77 2.99
N LEU A 34 15.68 9.03 2.30
CA LEU A 34 15.44 7.61 2.55
C LEU A 34 16.40 6.77 1.72
N LYS A 35 17.14 5.86 2.37
CA LYS A 35 18.07 4.95 1.69
C LYS A 35 17.40 3.57 1.54
N VAL A 36 17.23 3.12 0.31
CA VAL A 36 16.93 1.72 0.01
C VAL A 36 18.22 0.92 0.21
N LEU A 37 18.19 -0.06 1.09
CA LEU A 37 19.35 -0.89 1.44
C LEU A 37 19.53 -2.02 0.43
N GLU A 38 18.43 -2.74 0.16
CA GLU A 38 18.41 -3.89 -0.75
C GLU A 38 17.00 -4.23 -1.21
N TYR A 39 16.92 -5.06 -2.23
CA TYR A 39 15.70 -5.70 -2.70
C TYR A 39 15.79 -7.20 -2.49
N ARG A 40 14.68 -7.79 -2.06
CA ARG A 40 14.48 -9.22 -1.99
C ARG A 40 13.35 -9.62 -2.92
N SER A 41 13.60 -10.52 -3.87
CA SER A 41 12.50 -11.22 -4.54
C SER A 41 11.77 -12.07 -3.53
N VAL A 42 10.46 -11.83 -3.39
CA VAL A 42 9.64 -12.63 -2.47
C VAL A 42 9.43 -14.00 -3.11
N PRO A 43 9.79 -15.10 -2.43
CA PRO A 43 9.51 -16.44 -2.91
C PRO A 43 8.01 -16.66 -3.06
N VAL A 44 7.59 -17.15 -4.22
CA VAL A 44 6.20 -17.48 -4.52
C VAL A 44 6.10 -18.75 -5.32
N ASP A 45 5.02 -19.50 -5.12
CA ASP A 45 4.65 -20.63 -5.96
C ASP A 45 3.43 -20.28 -6.84
N PRO A 46 3.65 -19.91 -8.12
CA PRO A 46 2.55 -19.57 -9.03
C PRO A 46 1.66 -20.76 -9.41
N THR A 47 2.07 -22.00 -9.13
CA THR A 47 1.31 -23.19 -9.54
C THR A 47 -0.01 -23.30 -8.80
N VAL A 48 -0.11 -22.71 -7.61
CA VAL A 48 -1.34 -22.70 -6.79
C VAL A 48 -2.36 -21.66 -7.26
N LEU A 49 -2.00 -20.80 -8.23
CA LEU A 49 -2.87 -19.76 -8.77
C LEU A 49 -3.74 -20.29 -9.92
N GLY A 50 -4.97 -19.78 -10.00
CA GLY A 50 -5.78 -19.92 -11.21
C GLY A 50 -5.16 -19.16 -12.41
N ASN A 51 -5.52 -19.53 -13.63
CA ASN A 51 -4.93 -18.99 -14.86
C ASN A 51 -4.94 -17.47 -14.93
N ILE A 52 -6.07 -16.82 -14.67
CA ILE A 52 -6.22 -15.35 -14.72
C ILE A 52 -5.30 -14.67 -13.72
N ALA A 53 -5.20 -15.21 -12.51
CA ALA A 53 -4.33 -14.67 -11.47
C ALA A 53 -2.85 -14.83 -11.83
N ARG A 54 -2.48 -15.96 -12.42
CA ARG A 54 -1.11 -16.26 -12.86
C ARG A 54 -0.68 -15.38 -14.02
N GLU A 55 -1.52 -15.19 -15.03
CA GLU A 55 -1.24 -14.34 -16.19
C GLU A 55 -1.04 -12.86 -15.80
N SER A 56 -1.79 -12.40 -14.80
CA SER A 56 -1.71 -11.01 -14.31
C SER A 56 -0.81 -10.82 -13.10
N MET A 57 -0.08 -11.86 -12.68
CA MET A 57 0.76 -11.81 -11.49
C MET A 57 1.88 -10.78 -11.64
N PRO A 58 2.05 -9.86 -10.67
CA PRO A 58 3.19 -8.94 -10.64
C PRO A 58 4.48 -9.66 -10.21
N CYS A 59 5.62 -9.03 -10.47
CA CYS A 59 6.84 -9.33 -9.75
C CYS A 59 6.71 -8.82 -8.32
N ILE A 60 6.87 -9.68 -7.32
CA ILE A 60 6.68 -9.32 -5.91
C ILE A 60 8.04 -9.13 -5.26
N LEU A 61 8.28 -7.94 -4.72
CA LEU A 61 9.54 -7.55 -4.13
C LEU A 61 9.34 -7.01 -2.71
N HIS A 62 10.29 -7.28 -1.84
CA HIS A 62 10.51 -6.49 -0.64
C HIS A 62 11.65 -5.51 -0.90
N ALA A 63 11.44 -4.23 -0.57
CA ALA A 63 12.50 -3.24 -0.48
C ALA A 63 12.69 -2.86 0.99
N PHE A 64 13.94 -2.90 1.45
CA PHE A 64 14.31 -2.55 2.83
C PHE A 64 14.80 -1.12 2.86
N ILE A 65 14.17 -0.27 3.68
CA ILE A 65 14.43 1.17 3.74
C ILE A 65 14.97 1.53 5.11
N LYS A 66 16.16 2.12 5.15
CA LYS A 66 16.80 2.54 6.41
C LYS A 66 16.08 3.76 6.99
N ARG A 67 15.84 3.74 8.32
CA ARG A 67 15.36 4.91 9.06
C ARG A 67 16.43 6.00 9.05
N PRO A 68 16.11 7.23 8.61
CA PRO A 68 17.02 8.36 8.77
C PRO A 68 17.20 8.74 10.24
N ALA A 69 18.40 9.15 10.63
CA ALA A 69 18.72 9.50 12.02
C ALA A 69 17.86 10.65 12.60
N TYR A 70 17.35 11.53 11.74
CA TYR A 70 16.45 12.62 12.15
C TYR A 70 15.01 12.15 12.43
N CYS A 71 14.61 10.98 11.97
CA CYS A 71 13.31 10.37 12.29
C CYS A 71 13.38 9.66 13.64
N ARG A 72 13.12 10.38 14.73
CA ARG A 72 13.30 9.87 16.09
C ARG A 72 12.17 8.93 16.56
N THR A 73 10.99 8.96 15.93
CA THR A 73 9.83 8.15 16.30
C THR A 73 9.32 7.35 15.10
N ASP A 74 8.62 6.25 15.37
CA ASP A 74 7.99 5.45 14.32
C ASP A 74 6.97 6.26 13.53
N SER A 75 6.24 7.14 14.20
CA SER A 75 5.27 8.03 13.56
C SER A 75 5.93 9.01 12.58
N SER A 76 7.08 9.61 12.95
CA SER A 76 7.82 10.50 12.06
C SER A 76 8.38 9.75 10.86
N PHE A 77 8.82 8.51 11.05
CA PHE A 77 9.30 7.66 9.97
C PHE A 77 8.16 7.23 9.03
N ASP A 78 7.03 6.75 9.57
CA ASP A 78 5.86 6.38 8.78
C ASP A 78 5.31 7.57 7.98
N LYS A 79 5.30 8.79 8.57
CA LYS A 79 4.92 10.02 7.86
C LYS A 79 5.85 10.32 6.67
N LEU A 80 7.15 10.16 6.86
CA LEU A 80 8.14 10.35 5.80
C LEU A 80 7.97 9.31 4.68
N LEU A 81 7.78 8.03 5.05
CA LEU A 81 7.50 6.95 4.11
C LEU A 81 6.21 7.21 3.30
N PHE A 82 5.16 7.68 3.98
CA PHE A 82 3.91 8.06 3.32
C PHE A 82 4.14 9.17 2.28
N THR A 83 4.87 10.23 2.65
CA THR A 83 5.16 11.37 1.76
C THR A 83 5.95 10.91 0.52
N ALA A 84 7.00 10.12 0.72
CA ALA A 84 7.80 9.58 -0.37
C ALA A 84 6.99 8.63 -1.27
N LYS A 85 6.11 7.79 -0.70
CA LYS A 85 5.18 6.94 -1.45
C LYS A 85 4.26 7.76 -2.35
N GLN A 86 3.65 8.81 -1.83
CA GLN A 86 2.73 9.67 -2.60
C GLN A 86 3.45 10.36 -3.76
N MET A 87 4.65 10.87 -3.51
CA MET A 87 5.47 11.48 -4.57
C MET A 87 5.93 10.46 -5.61
N THR A 88 6.27 9.23 -5.20
CA THR A 88 6.59 8.15 -6.15
C THR A 88 5.41 7.88 -7.07
N ARG A 89 4.20 7.79 -6.54
CA ARG A 89 2.96 7.59 -7.32
C ARG A 89 2.69 8.73 -8.31
N THR A 90 2.97 9.97 -7.92
CA THR A 90 2.86 11.13 -8.80
C THR A 90 3.83 11.03 -9.96
N LYS A 91 5.11 10.77 -9.68
CA LYS A 91 6.14 10.60 -10.71
C LYS A 91 5.91 9.41 -11.64
N GLU A 92 5.38 8.29 -11.11
CA GLU A 92 5.00 7.12 -11.93
C GLU A 92 3.94 7.48 -12.96
N ARG A 93 2.98 8.32 -12.60
CA ARG A 93 1.98 8.86 -13.53
C ARG A 93 2.67 9.61 -14.67
N ASP A 94 3.58 10.50 -14.34
CA ASP A 94 4.29 11.33 -15.33
C ASP A 94 5.19 10.50 -16.24
N HIS A 95 5.68 9.36 -15.75
CA HIS A 95 6.47 8.41 -16.52
C HIS A 95 5.66 7.31 -17.23
N GLY A 96 4.33 7.32 -17.14
CA GLY A 96 3.46 6.34 -17.78
C GLY A 96 3.56 4.92 -17.21
N ILE A 97 3.98 4.78 -15.94
CA ILE A 97 4.13 3.49 -15.23
C ILE A 97 2.95 3.24 -14.28
N ILE A 98 1.99 4.15 -14.23
CA ILE A 98 0.76 4.02 -13.43
C ILE A 98 0.16 2.62 -13.63
N ARG A 99 -0.26 2.01 -12.52
CA ARG A 99 -0.92 0.70 -12.40
C ARG A 99 0.00 -0.52 -12.47
N GLU A 100 1.24 -0.36 -12.83
CA GLU A 100 2.16 -1.49 -12.90
C GLU A 100 3.06 -1.59 -11.68
N PHE A 101 3.15 -0.51 -10.90
CA PHE A 101 3.90 -0.45 -9.66
C PHE A 101 2.94 -0.08 -8.52
N PHE A 102 2.88 -0.93 -7.51
CA PHE A 102 1.93 -0.78 -6.41
C PHE A 102 2.57 -1.16 -5.08
N PHE A 103 2.45 -0.27 -4.09
CA PHE A 103 2.82 -0.59 -2.72
C PHE A 103 1.70 -1.38 -2.04
N ALA A 104 1.87 -2.68 -1.88
CA ALA A 104 0.94 -3.51 -1.10
C ALA A 104 1.03 -3.14 0.38
N SER A 105 2.23 -2.84 0.87
CA SER A 105 2.47 -2.19 2.16
C SER A 105 3.78 -1.41 2.15
N LEU A 106 3.90 -0.44 3.07
CA LEU A 106 5.13 0.29 3.35
C LEU A 106 5.08 0.76 4.79
N SER A 107 5.85 0.16 5.67
CA SER A 107 5.84 0.48 7.10
C SER A 107 7.06 -0.10 7.80
N ALA A 108 7.45 0.53 8.92
CA ALA A 108 8.43 0.00 9.87
C ALA A 108 7.82 -0.99 10.89
N ARG A 109 6.49 -1.19 10.87
CA ARG A 109 5.76 -1.93 11.91
C ARG A 109 4.92 -3.10 11.40
N THR A 110 4.45 -3.00 10.15
CA THR A 110 3.53 -3.99 9.57
C THR A 110 3.96 -4.37 8.16
N ILE A 111 3.69 -5.61 7.78
CA ILE A 111 3.90 -6.13 6.44
C ILE A 111 2.63 -6.77 5.93
N VAL A 112 2.35 -6.67 4.63
CA VAL A 112 1.18 -7.27 4.01
C VAL A 112 1.59 -8.29 2.97
N TYR A 113 1.12 -9.52 3.18
CA TYR A 113 1.12 -10.60 2.19
C TYR A 113 -0.29 -10.76 1.63
N LYS A 114 -0.46 -10.57 0.33
CA LYS A 114 -1.77 -10.72 -0.33
C LYS A 114 -1.61 -11.26 -1.74
N ALA A 115 -2.57 -12.09 -2.17
CA ALA A 115 -2.54 -12.73 -3.47
C ALA A 115 -3.95 -12.95 -4.04
N LEU A 116 -4.06 -13.02 -5.37
CA LEU A 116 -5.28 -13.45 -6.06
C LEU A 116 -5.39 -14.98 -6.01
N THR A 117 -5.68 -15.51 -4.81
CA THR A 117 -5.78 -16.95 -4.60
C THR A 117 -6.91 -17.28 -3.63
N LYS A 118 -7.21 -18.57 -3.45
CA LYS A 118 -8.06 -19.03 -2.37
C LYS A 118 -7.35 -18.82 -1.03
N SER A 119 -8.10 -18.59 0.03
CA SER A 119 -7.55 -18.27 1.34
C SER A 119 -6.66 -19.37 1.93
N ASP A 120 -6.98 -20.61 1.68
CA ASP A 120 -6.23 -21.79 2.12
C ASP A 120 -4.91 -21.98 1.37
N ALA A 121 -4.84 -21.54 0.12
CA ALA A 121 -3.64 -21.59 -0.71
C ALA A 121 -2.66 -20.41 -0.50
N LEU A 122 -2.98 -19.43 0.34
CA LEU A 122 -2.11 -18.26 0.54
C LEU A 122 -0.74 -18.65 1.11
N LYS A 123 -0.71 -19.59 2.05
CA LYS A 123 0.54 -20.10 2.66
C LYS A 123 1.39 -20.89 1.66
N ASP A 124 0.73 -21.57 0.71
CA ASP A 124 1.41 -22.36 -0.33
C ASP A 124 1.95 -21.43 -1.42
N PHE A 125 1.22 -20.33 -1.70
CA PHE A 125 1.69 -19.28 -2.60
C PHE A 125 2.90 -18.52 -2.04
N TYR A 126 2.93 -18.25 -0.72
CA TYR A 126 4.03 -17.57 -0.05
C TYR A 126 4.76 -18.51 0.92
N PRO A 127 5.84 -19.19 0.51
CA PRO A 127 6.63 -20.03 1.41
C PRO A 127 7.13 -19.33 2.68
N ASP A 128 7.32 -18.00 2.63
CA ASP A 128 7.67 -17.21 3.81
C ASP A 128 6.69 -17.41 4.97
N LEU A 129 5.39 -17.58 4.68
CA LEU A 129 4.35 -17.77 5.70
C LEU A 129 4.40 -19.15 6.38
N GLN A 130 5.19 -20.08 5.84
CA GLN A 130 5.41 -21.40 6.41
C GLN A 130 6.74 -21.47 7.19
N ASN A 131 7.54 -20.41 7.18
CA ASN A 131 8.79 -20.37 7.93
C ASN A 131 8.51 -20.23 9.43
N SER A 132 9.06 -21.12 10.24
CA SER A 132 8.93 -21.11 11.71
C SER A 132 9.46 -19.84 12.37
N ASP A 133 10.38 -19.14 11.73
CA ASP A 133 10.94 -17.87 12.20
C ASP A 133 10.06 -16.65 11.86
N PHE A 134 9.05 -16.84 11.00
CA PHE A 134 8.08 -15.80 10.69
C PHE A 134 7.07 -15.67 11.83
N LYS A 135 7.39 -14.81 12.79
CA LYS A 135 6.62 -14.59 14.01
C LYS A 135 5.96 -13.23 14.00
N THR A 136 4.72 -13.14 14.47
CA THR A 136 3.99 -11.89 14.65
C THR A 136 3.18 -11.93 15.94
N ARG A 137 2.89 -10.75 16.52
CA ARG A 137 2.03 -10.62 17.70
C ARG A 137 0.55 -10.82 17.35
N PHE A 138 0.14 -10.44 16.15
CA PHE A 138 -1.22 -10.62 15.63
C PHE A 138 -1.20 -10.63 14.11
N ALA A 139 -2.25 -11.18 13.51
CA ALA A 139 -2.48 -11.13 12.07
C ALA A 139 -3.91 -10.67 11.78
N LEU A 140 -4.04 -9.68 10.89
CA LEU A 140 -5.31 -9.33 10.29
C LEU A 140 -5.38 -9.96 8.90
N PHE A 141 -6.48 -10.62 8.59
CA PHE A 141 -6.64 -11.28 7.30
C PHE A 141 -8.03 -11.07 6.70
N HIS A 142 -8.09 -11.12 5.38
CA HIS A 142 -9.33 -11.07 4.62
C HIS A 142 -9.40 -12.26 3.66
N ARG A 143 -10.47 -13.05 3.74
CA ARG A 143 -10.60 -14.30 2.99
C ARG A 143 -11.30 -14.16 1.64
N ARG A 144 -12.03 -13.08 1.42
CA ARG A 144 -12.87 -12.89 0.23
C ARG A 144 -12.41 -11.66 -0.55
N PHE A 145 -12.68 -11.68 -1.84
CA PHE A 145 -12.54 -10.52 -2.69
C PHE A 145 -13.79 -9.63 -2.60
N SER A 146 -13.64 -8.36 -2.92
CA SER A 146 -14.78 -7.45 -3.06
C SER A 146 -15.72 -7.95 -4.17
N THR A 147 -17.02 -7.96 -3.88
CA THR A 147 -18.05 -8.40 -4.83
C THR A 147 -18.40 -7.34 -5.86
N ASN A 148 -18.15 -6.07 -5.54
CA ASN A 148 -18.59 -4.91 -6.33
C ASN A 148 -17.51 -4.34 -7.24
N THR A 149 -16.32 -4.95 -7.29
CA THR A 149 -15.19 -4.44 -8.07
C THR A 149 -14.50 -5.59 -8.80
N LYS A 150 -14.15 -5.39 -10.08
CA LYS A 150 -13.29 -6.35 -10.79
C LYS A 150 -12.00 -6.52 -10.01
N THR A 151 -11.73 -7.74 -9.59
CA THR A 151 -10.58 -8.06 -8.75
C THR A 151 -9.29 -8.00 -9.56
N THR A 152 -8.31 -7.27 -9.04
CA THR A 152 -6.95 -7.16 -9.58
C THR A 152 -5.96 -7.17 -8.40
N TRP A 153 -4.69 -7.45 -8.65
CA TRP A 153 -3.66 -7.58 -7.62
C TRP A 153 -3.54 -6.36 -6.70
N ASP A 154 -3.74 -5.15 -7.22
CA ASP A 154 -3.70 -3.91 -6.45
C ASP A 154 -4.97 -3.66 -5.60
N LYS A 155 -6.09 -4.31 -5.93
CA LYS A 155 -7.38 -4.10 -5.26
C LYS A 155 -7.68 -5.08 -4.16
N ILE A 156 -6.92 -6.18 -4.05
CA ILE A 156 -7.14 -7.17 -2.99
C ILE A 156 -6.79 -6.62 -1.62
N GLN A 157 -7.58 -7.04 -0.64
CA GLN A 157 -7.29 -6.79 0.78
C GLN A 157 -6.25 -7.80 1.31
N PRO A 158 -5.64 -7.58 2.47
CA PRO A 158 -5.85 -6.44 3.36
C PRO A 158 -5.17 -5.15 2.89
N PHE A 159 -5.65 -4.03 3.39
CA PHE A 159 -4.96 -2.74 3.29
C PHE A 159 -4.14 -2.49 4.56
N ARG A 160 -3.31 -1.41 4.56
CA ARG A 160 -2.32 -1.21 5.62
C ARG A 160 -2.91 -0.70 6.94
N ILE A 161 -3.87 0.23 6.88
CA ILE A 161 -4.36 0.96 8.06
C ILE A 161 -5.71 0.43 8.52
N ILE A 162 -6.59 0.06 7.59
CA ILE A 162 -7.96 -0.31 7.91
C ILE A 162 -8.23 -1.79 7.72
N ALA A 163 -9.11 -2.31 8.56
CA ALA A 163 -9.76 -3.61 8.38
C ALA A 163 -11.24 -3.46 8.72
N HIS A 164 -12.12 -3.92 7.83
CA HIS A 164 -13.56 -3.87 8.01
C HIS A 164 -14.25 -5.01 7.24
N ASN A 165 -15.48 -5.28 7.59
CA ASN A 165 -16.36 -6.23 6.89
C ASN A 165 -17.70 -5.57 6.49
N GLY A 166 -17.70 -4.28 6.26
CA GLY A 166 -18.84 -3.52 5.78
C GLY A 166 -18.72 -3.16 4.31
N GLU A 167 -19.73 -2.47 3.80
CA GLU A 167 -19.75 -1.86 2.48
C GLU A 167 -19.54 -0.35 2.61
N ILE A 168 -18.80 0.24 1.68
CA ILE A 168 -18.61 1.68 1.59
C ILE A 168 -19.60 2.20 0.54
N ASN A 169 -20.73 2.69 1.02
CA ASN A 169 -21.79 3.22 0.15
C ASN A 169 -21.40 4.58 -0.42
N THR A 170 -22.03 4.94 -1.55
CA THR A 170 -21.88 6.27 -2.17
C THR A 170 -20.42 6.65 -2.46
N ILE A 171 -19.62 5.69 -2.92
CA ILE A 171 -18.15 5.87 -3.08
C ILE A 171 -17.80 7.08 -3.98
N THR A 172 -18.60 7.36 -5.01
CA THR A 172 -18.38 8.51 -5.89
C THR A 172 -18.52 9.83 -5.13
N GLY A 173 -19.57 9.97 -4.31
CA GLY A 173 -19.78 11.14 -3.45
C GLY A 173 -18.65 11.28 -2.42
N ASN A 174 -18.28 10.18 -1.77
CA ASN A 174 -17.17 10.18 -0.79
C ASN A 174 -15.83 10.59 -1.44
N ARG A 175 -15.54 10.14 -2.64
CA ARG A 175 -14.35 10.58 -3.41
C ARG A 175 -14.39 12.04 -3.75
N SER A 176 -15.56 12.58 -4.14
CA SER A 176 -15.75 14.00 -4.42
C SER A 176 -15.52 14.85 -3.16
N TRP A 177 -16.02 14.41 -2.01
CA TRP A 177 -15.72 15.05 -0.73
C TRP A 177 -14.25 15.01 -0.36
N ALA A 178 -13.57 13.88 -0.60
CA ALA A 178 -12.12 13.77 -0.39
C ALA A 178 -11.36 14.79 -1.25
N ILE A 179 -11.68 14.88 -2.54
CA ILE A 179 -11.06 15.85 -3.47
C ILE A 179 -11.27 17.29 -2.99
N SER A 180 -12.49 17.63 -2.52
CA SER A 180 -12.79 18.96 -1.99
C SER A 180 -11.92 19.34 -0.79
N ARG A 181 -11.40 18.36 -0.04
CA ARG A 181 -10.52 18.57 1.12
C ARG A 181 -9.03 18.63 0.77
N GLU A 182 -8.64 18.33 -0.46
CA GLU A 182 -7.22 18.28 -0.86
C GLU A 182 -6.47 19.54 -0.49
N LYS A 183 -7.04 20.71 -0.78
CA LYS A 183 -6.44 22.01 -0.45
C LYS A 183 -6.24 22.19 1.06
N SER A 184 -7.22 21.86 1.87
CA SER A 184 -7.16 22.01 3.34
C SER A 184 -6.18 21.02 3.99
N LEU A 185 -5.94 19.89 3.35
CA LEU A 185 -4.97 18.87 3.78
C LEU A 185 -3.56 19.11 3.23
N GLY A 186 -3.33 20.23 2.51
CA GLY A 186 -2.04 20.54 1.93
C GLY A 186 -1.60 19.52 0.87
N VAL A 187 -2.54 18.90 0.16
CA VAL A 187 -2.22 17.98 -0.95
C VAL A 187 -1.68 18.81 -2.12
N PRO A 188 -0.49 18.50 -2.64
CA PRO A 188 0.03 19.18 -3.83
C PRO A 188 -0.92 19.06 -5.02
N LYS A 189 -0.96 20.06 -5.90
CA LYS A 189 -1.91 20.11 -7.04
C LYS A 189 -1.77 18.93 -8.02
N ASP A 190 -0.59 18.37 -8.11
CA ASP A 190 -0.24 17.25 -8.98
C ASP A 190 -0.41 15.88 -8.30
N GLU A 191 -0.69 15.87 -7.01
CA GLU A 191 -0.96 14.66 -6.23
C GLU A 191 -2.47 14.42 -6.10
N LEU A 192 -2.89 13.17 -6.08
CA LEU A 192 -4.26 12.77 -5.83
C LEU A 192 -4.39 12.15 -4.44
N LEU A 193 -5.37 12.63 -3.67
CA LEU A 193 -5.68 12.12 -2.34
C LEU A 193 -6.13 10.65 -2.41
N THR A 194 -6.98 10.35 -3.38
CA THR A 194 -7.45 8.99 -3.66
C THR A 194 -7.41 8.69 -5.16
N ARG A 195 -7.23 7.41 -5.50
CA ARG A 195 -7.26 6.95 -6.89
C ARG A 195 -8.68 6.52 -7.27
N SER A 196 -9.18 7.01 -8.41
CA SER A 196 -10.52 6.68 -8.89
C SER A 196 -10.72 5.20 -9.28
N GLN A 197 -9.64 4.46 -9.46
CA GLN A 197 -9.67 3.10 -10.03
C GLN A 197 -9.36 1.98 -9.03
N ILE A 198 -9.17 2.32 -7.74
CA ILE A 198 -9.06 1.33 -6.67
C ILE A 198 -10.46 0.96 -6.13
N SER A 199 -10.53 -0.05 -5.27
CA SER A 199 -11.77 -0.41 -4.60
C SER A 199 -12.27 0.71 -3.67
N ASP A 200 -13.52 0.62 -3.24
CA ASP A 200 -14.11 1.48 -2.20
C ASP A 200 -13.27 1.45 -0.91
N SER A 201 -13.00 0.26 -0.40
CA SER A 201 -12.14 0.06 0.78
C SER A 201 -10.72 0.60 0.58
N GLY A 202 -10.16 0.48 -0.63
CA GLY A 202 -8.89 1.09 -0.99
C GLY A 202 -8.92 2.61 -0.92
N SER A 203 -10.01 3.24 -1.41
CA SER A 203 -10.22 4.69 -1.29
C SER A 203 -10.33 5.13 0.16
N LEU A 204 -11.07 4.39 0.98
CA LEU A 204 -11.17 4.64 2.41
C LEU A 204 -9.80 4.54 3.09
N ASN A 205 -9.03 3.49 2.80
CA ASN A 205 -7.67 3.35 3.34
C ASN A 205 -6.76 4.53 2.94
N GLU A 206 -6.79 4.97 1.69
CA GLU A 206 -6.00 6.12 1.23
C GLU A 206 -6.42 7.41 1.95
N MET A 207 -7.71 7.61 2.19
CA MET A 207 -8.22 8.77 2.91
C MET A 207 -7.79 8.75 4.38
N VAL A 208 -7.96 7.63 5.08
CA VAL A 208 -7.51 7.48 6.47
C VAL A 208 -6.00 7.69 6.58
N GLU A 209 -5.22 7.12 5.68
CA GLU A 209 -3.77 7.29 5.63
C GLU A 209 -3.38 8.76 5.43
N SER A 210 -4.06 9.46 4.53
CA SER A 210 -3.83 10.88 4.27
C SER A 210 -4.20 11.75 5.46
N LEU A 211 -5.33 11.51 6.10
CA LEU A 211 -5.73 12.22 7.31
C LEU A 211 -4.74 11.98 8.45
N THR A 212 -4.31 10.73 8.65
CA THR A 212 -3.33 10.36 9.69
C THR A 212 -2.02 11.15 9.57
N TYR A 213 -1.53 11.36 8.34
CA TYR A 213 -0.22 11.96 8.13
C TYR A 213 -0.23 13.43 7.71
N ARG A 214 -1.38 13.97 7.28
CA ARG A 214 -1.50 15.36 6.80
C ARG A 214 -2.33 16.25 7.71
N SER A 215 -3.28 15.69 8.49
CA SER A 215 -4.07 16.49 9.41
C SER A 215 -3.33 16.73 10.73
N SER A 216 -3.84 17.68 11.51
CA SER A 216 -3.41 17.93 12.89
C SER A 216 -4.09 17.01 13.91
N ILE A 217 -4.91 16.08 13.47
CA ILE A 217 -5.64 15.15 14.34
C ILE A 217 -4.64 14.12 14.87
N PRO A 218 -4.43 14.02 16.19
CA PRO A 218 -3.32 13.24 16.74
C PRO A 218 -3.54 11.74 16.73
N PHE A 219 -4.80 11.27 16.74
CA PHE A 219 -5.13 9.85 16.86
C PHE A 219 -5.96 9.34 15.69
N VAL A 220 -5.69 8.11 15.28
CA VAL A 220 -6.41 7.44 14.17
C VAL A 220 -7.88 7.21 14.54
N GLU A 221 -8.16 6.99 15.80
CA GLU A 221 -9.51 6.82 16.35
C GLU A 221 -10.38 8.05 16.10
N ASP A 222 -9.82 9.24 16.31
CA ASP A 222 -10.52 10.51 16.06
C ASP A 222 -10.78 10.70 14.55
N ILE A 223 -9.85 10.28 13.72
CA ILE A 223 -10.00 10.30 12.26
C ILE A 223 -11.17 9.41 11.85
N LEU A 224 -11.24 8.19 12.37
CA LEU A 224 -12.33 7.27 12.08
C LEU A 224 -13.67 7.81 12.59
N ALA A 225 -13.71 8.41 13.78
CA ALA A 225 -14.92 9.02 14.33
C ALA A 225 -15.47 10.16 13.45
N ILE A 226 -14.59 10.95 12.82
CA ILE A 226 -15.00 12.02 11.88
C ILE A 226 -15.51 11.46 10.55
N MET A 227 -15.02 10.30 10.14
CA MET A 227 -15.37 9.67 8.85
C MET A 227 -16.64 8.83 8.91
N ILE A 228 -17.01 8.33 10.08
CA ILE A 228 -18.22 7.54 10.29
C ILE A 228 -19.35 8.53 10.61
N PRO A 229 -20.41 8.64 9.78
CA PRO A 229 -21.55 9.47 10.13
C PRO A 229 -22.18 8.94 11.41
N PRO A 230 -22.65 9.82 12.29
CA PRO A 230 -23.44 9.39 13.44
C PRO A 230 -24.68 8.63 12.95
N ALA A 231 -25.00 7.54 13.62
CA ALA A 231 -26.18 6.74 13.34
C ALA A 231 -27.46 7.53 13.67
#